data_16da138871a9805d648563e881e5ea8b
#
_entry.id   16da138871a9805d648563e881e5ea8b
#
_cell.length_a   1.000
_cell.length_b   1.000
_cell.length_c   1.000
_cell.angle_alpha   90.00
_cell.angle_beta   90.00
_cell.angle_gamma   90.00
#
_symmetry.space_group_name_H-M   'P 1'
#
loop_
_entity.id
_entity.type
_entity.pdbx_description
1 polymer ?
#
loop_
_entity_poly.entity_id
_entity_poly.type
_entity_poly.pdbx_seq_one_letter_code
_entity_poly.pdbx_strand_id
1 'polypeptide(L)'
;DQLITDHCQLSTANKFASLKKKRYFYHPNNTTMSQKVLLTSKEVNIILHRLACQLIENHLDFSNTVLIGIQPRGAYLAKRIQHLLENDYHINNLQLGFLDITFFRDDFRRGEKTLEANKTQIDFLVEDKKVVFIDDVLFTGRSINAALTAVQSFGRPSEVELLVLIDRRFSRHLPIQPDYRGRQVDAIQDEKVKVCWSEKDGEDAVYLI
;
A
#
# COMPACT_ATOMS: atom_id res chain seq x y z
N ASP A 1 32.41 -63.88 -18.94
CA ASP A 1 31.78 -63.62 -17.65
C ASP A 1 30.40 -63.05 -17.83
N GLN A 2 29.57 -63.89 -18.38
CA GLN A 2 28.12 -63.74 -18.45
C GLN A 2 27.57 -64.70 -17.40
N LEU A 3 26.85 -64.22 -16.44
CA LEU A 3 25.91 -64.97 -15.58
C LEU A 3 25.69 -64.24 -14.26
N ILE A 4 25.07 -63.07 -14.25
CA ILE A 4 24.29 -62.51 -13.10
C ILE A 4 23.43 -61.37 -13.65
N THR A 5 22.41 -61.66 -14.47
CA THR A 5 21.38 -60.71 -14.85
C THR A 5 20.07 -61.40 -15.24
N ASP A 6 19.60 -62.32 -14.43
CA ASP A 6 18.28 -62.90 -14.65
C ASP A 6 17.65 -63.42 -13.35
N HIS A 7 17.43 -62.59 -12.36
CA HIS A 7 16.55 -62.97 -11.22
C HIS A 7 16.01 -61.78 -10.41
N CYS A 8 15.59 -60.68 -11.07
CA CYS A 8 14.91 -59.62 -10.35
C CYS A 8 13.77 -58.96 -11.17
N GLN A 9 13.06 -59.75 -11.93
CA GLN A 9 11.82 -59.28 -12.59
C GLN A 9 10.75 -60.36 -12.50
N LEU A 10 10.14 -60.56 -11.31
CA LEU A 10 8.87 -61.25 -11.18
C LEU A 10 8.44 -61.29 -9.70
N SER A 11 8.24 -60.13 -9.03
CA SER A 11 7.60 -60.12 -7.70
C SER A 11 7.00 -58.79 -7.27
N THR A 12 6.76 -57.84 -8.15
CA THR A 12 6.12 -56.56 -7.73
C THR A 12 4.87 -56.18 -8.48
N ALA A 13 4.26 -57.11 -9.21
CA ALA A 13 3.06 -56.77 -10.03
C ALA A 13 1.69 -57.07 -9.39
N ASN A 14 1.63 -57.50 -8.13
CA ASN A 14 0.32 -57.86 -7.54
C ASN A 14 0.05 -57.39 -6.10
N LYS A 15 0.48 -56.21 -5.72
CA LYS A 15 0.15 -55.63 -4.38
C LYS A 15 -0.42 -54.21 -4.40
N PHE A 16 -0.77 -53.67 -5.54
CA PHE A 16 -1.37 -52.32 -5.61
C PHE A 16 -2.81 -52.26 -6.14
N ALA A 17 -3.57 -53.29 -5.99
CA ALA A 17 -4.96 -53.35 -6.45
C ALA A 17 -5.96 -53.35 -5.28
N SER A 18 -5.78 -52.49 -4.25
CA SER A 18 -6.80 -52.32 -3.21
C SER A 18 -6.64 -50.97 -2.42
N LEU A 19 -6.30 -49.92 -3.09
CA LEU A 19 -6.50 -48.59 -2.51
C LEU A 19 -7.78 -47.99 -3.11
N LYS A 20 -8.90 -48.20 -2.41
CA LYS A 20 -10.15 -47.48 -2.65
C LYS A 20 -9.86 -46.01 -2.67
N LYS A 21 -9.95 -45.35 -3.84
CA LYS A 21 -9.98 -43.91 -3.97
C LYS A 21 -11.09 -43.35 -3.07
N LYS A 22 -10.75 -42.87 -1.87
CA LYS A 22 -11.61 -41.95 -1.14
C LYS A 22 -11.77 -40.74 -2.04
N ARG A 23 -12.91 -40.60 -2.73
CA ARG A 23 -13.36 -39.35 -3.31
C ARG A 23 -13.56 -38.40 -2.15
N TYR A 24 -12.60 -37.49 -1.93
CA TYR A 24 -12.86 -36.29 -1.16
C TYR A 24 -13.85 -35.47 -1.96
N PHE A 25 -15.10 -35.47 -1.54
CA PHE A 25 -16.06 -34.48 -1.98
C PHE A 25 -15.54 -33.13 -1.49
N TYR A 26 -15.01 -32.36 -2.41
CA TYR A 26 -14.73 -30.94 -2.20
C TYR A 26 -16.12 -30.28 -2.10
N HIS A 27 -16.59 -30.06 -0.88
CA HIS A 27 -17.64 -29.09 -0.67
C HIS A 27 -16.99 -27.72 -0.88
N PRO A 28 -17.48 -26.90 -1.83
CA PRO A 28 -17.12 -25.50 -1.85
C PRO A 28 -17.80 -24.89 -0.62
N ASN A 29 -17.08 -24.87 0.48
CA ASN A 29 -17.44 -23.98 1.57
C ASN A 29 -17.43 -22.58 0.96
N ASN A 30 -18.57 -21.94 0.90
CA ASN A 30 -18.72 -20.51 0.81
C ASN A 30 -18.01 -19.93 2.04
N THR A 31 -16.70 -19.80 1.94
CA THR A 31 -15.92 -19.00 2.86
C THR A 31 -16.21 -17.55 2.49
N THR A 32 -17.26 -16.98 3.05
CA THR A 32 -17.35 -15.54 3.22
C THR A 32 -16.04 -15.17 3.89
N MET A 33 -15.12 -14.53 3.16
CA MET A 33 -13.88 -14.00 3.74
C MET A 33 -14.30 -13.12 4.90
N SER A 34 -13.96 -13.52 6.12
CA SER A 34 -14.30 -12.77 7.32
C SER A 34 -13.48 -11.48 7.29
N GLN A 35 -14.14 -10.41 6.92
CA GLN A 35 -13.55 -9.07 6.90
C GLN A 35 -13.28 -8.65 8.34
N LYS A 36 -12.00 -8.52 8.71
CA LYS A 36 -11.59 -8.09 10.05
C LYS A 36 -11.37 -6.58 10.07
N VAL A 37 -12.08 -5.89 10.96
CA VAL A 37 -11.84 -4.45 11.18
C VAL A 37 -10.48 -4.26 11.84
N LEU A 38 -9.61 -3.51 11.19
CA LEU A 38 -8.31 -3.08 11.72
C LEU A 38 -8.42 -1.74 12.42
N LEU A 39 -9.13 -0.78 11.80
CA LEU A 39 -9.38 0.54 12.37
C LEU A 39 -10.84 0.92 12.14
N THR A 40 -11.47 1.40 13.21
CA THR A 40 -12.77 2.07 13.17
C THR A 40 -12.61 3.53 12.76
N SER A 41 -13.70 4.19 12.38
CA SER A 41 -13.72 5.62 12.02
C SER A 41 -13.12 6.50 13.14
N LYS A 42 -13.45 6.20 14.39
CA LYS A 42 -12.89 6.92 15.55
C LYS A 42 -11.38 6.78 15.66
N GLU A 43 -10.85 5.57 15.46
CA GLU A 43 -9.40 5.31 15.50
C GLU A 43 -8.69 5.97 14.33
N VAL A 44 -9.28 5.95 13.12
CA VAL A 44 -8.75 6.67 11.95
C VAL A 44 -8.61 8.16 12.29
N ASN A 45 -9.66 8.78 12.83
CA ASN A 45 -9.62 10.20 13.19
C ASN A 45 -8.53 10.53 14.21
N ILE A 46 -8.39 9.73 15.27
CA ILE A 46 -7.33 9.90 16.28
C ILE A 46 -5.94 9.80 15.63
N ILE A 47 -5.74 8.86 14.72
CA ILE A 47 -4.48 8.68 14.00
C ILE A 47 -4.17 9.89 13.12
N LEU A 48 -5.18 10.42 12.40
CA LEU A 48 -5.00 11.60 11.56
C LEU A 48 -4.53 12.82 12.36
N HIS A 49 -5.14 13.09 13.52
CA HIS A 49 -4.70 14.17 14.41
C HIS A 49 -3.26 13.95 14.89
N ARG A 50 -2.91 12.72 15.28
CA ARG A 50 -1.54 12.41 15.69
C ARG A 50 -0.52 12.63 14.58
N LEU A 51 -0.85 12.20 13.35
CA LEU A 51 0.02 12.41 12.17
C LEU A 51 0.17 13.90 11.85
N ALA A 52 -0.91 14.69 11.96
CA ALA A 52 -0.84 16.14 11.79
C ALA A 52 0.07 16.79 12.83
N CYS A 53 -0.02 16.39 14.11
CA CYS A 53 0.89 16.87 15.15
C CYS A 53 2.35 16.53 14.86
N GLN A 54 2.65 15.29 14.42
CA GLN A 54 4.01 14.88 14.07
C GLN A 54 4.57 15.70 12.90
N LEU A 55 3.74 16.01 11.89
CA LEU A 55 4.15 16.91 10.82
C LEU A 55 4.47 18.32 11.32
N ILE A 56 3.65 18.87 12.22
CA ILE A 56 3.89 20.19 12.82
C ILE A 56 5.19 20.19 13.62
N GLU A 57 5.45 19.16 14.41
CA GLU A 57 6.69 19.03 15.19
C GLU A 57 7.94 19.08 14.31
N ASN A 58 7.89 18.50 13.11
CA ASN A 58 9.04 18.41 12.20
C ASN A 58 9.15 19.57 11.20
N HIS A 59 8.03 20.17 10.79
CA HIS A 59 8.02 21.18 9.73
C HIS A 59 7.64 22.58 10.19
N LEU A 60 7.17 22.73 11.43
CA LEU A 60 6.77 23.99 12.05
C LEU A 60 5.74 24.76 11.19
N ASP A 61 6.20 25.75 10.43
CA ASP A 61 5.37 26.64 9.61
C ASP A 61 5.17 26.16 8.17
N PHE A 62 5.75 25.04 7.78
CA PHE A 62 5.72 24.46 6.42
C PHE A 62 6.25 25.39 5.31
N SER A 63 6.99 26.45 5.65
CA SER A 63 7.48 27.43 4.67
C SER A 63 8.34 26.83 3.55
N ASN A 64 9.07 25.76 3.85
CA ASN A 64 9.89 25.01 2.87
C ASN A 64 9.38 23.57 2.64
N THR A 65 8.14 23.27 3.01
CA THR A 65 7.58 21.90 2.91
C THR A 65 6.35 21.90 2.02
N VAL A 66 6.27 20.90 1.15
CA VAL A 66 5.11 20.64 0.29
C VAL A 66 4.57 19.24 0.54
N LEU A 67 3.26 19.12 0.52
CA LEU A 67 2.57 17.84 0.66
C LEU A 67 2.17 17.32 -0.73
N ILE A 68 2.40 16.05 -1.00
CA ILE A 68 2.02 15.41 -2.26
C ILE A 68 1.27 14.11 -2.00
N GLY A 69 -0.04 14.11 -2.26
CA GLY A 69 -0.88 12.92 -2.19
C GLY A 69 -0.70 12.02 -3.41
N ILE A 70 -0.36 10.73 -3.19
CA ILE A 70 -0.24 9.76 -4.28
C ILE A 70 -1.64 9.28 -4.68
N GLN A 71 -1.98 9.47 -5.95
CA GLN A 71 -3.29 9.11 -6.46
C GLN A 71 -3.42 7.60 -6.72
N PRO A 72 -4.63 7.04 -6.61
CA PRO A 72 -5.89 7.73 -6.29
C PRO A 72 -6.18 7.86 -4.78
N ARG A 73 -5.70 6.95 -3.93
CA ARG A 73 -6.16 6.82 -2.54
C ARG A 73 -5.41 7.72 -1.56
N GLY A 74 -4.12 7.92 -1.75
CA GLY A 74 -3.33 8.87 -0.95
C GLY A 74 -3.85 10.31 -1.05
N ALA A 75 -4.55 10.66 -2.14
CA ALA A 75 -5.17 11.97 -2.29
C ALA A 75 -6.25 12.26 -1.23
N TYR A 76 -7.04 11.26 -0.81
CA TYR A 76 -8.04 11.44 0.27
C TYR A 76 -7.35 11.71 1.60
N LEU A 77 -6.34 10.92 1.94
CA LEU A 77 -5.55 11.11 3.16
C LEU A 77 -4.89 12.49 3.17
N ALA A 78 -4.27 12.89 2.06
CA ALA A 78 -3.58 14.17 1.94
C ALA A 78 -4.52 15.37 2.14
N LYS A 79 -5.73 15.34 1.56
CA LYS A 79 -6.75 16.37 1.76
C LYS A 79 -7.19 16.48 3.22
N ARG A 80 -7.35 15.33 3.91
CA ARG A 80 -7.75 15.32 5.32
C ARG A 80 -6.64 15.86 6.23
N ILE A 81 -5.39 15.50 5.95
CA ILE A 81 -4.24 16.05 6.68
C ILE A 81 -4.15 17.55 6.45
N GLN A 82 -4.28 18.03 5.20
CA GLN A 82 -4.32 19.48 4.92
C GLN A 82 -5.44 20.15 5.69
N HIS A 83 -6.66 19.59 5.65
CA HIS A 83 -7.82 20.16 6.36
C HIS A 83 -7.56 20.32 7.87
N LEU A 84 -6.96 19.30 8.51
CA LEU A 84 -6.59 19.38 9.93
C LEU A 84 -5.54 20.45 10.18
N LEU A 85 -4.47 20.48 9.38
CA LEU A 85 -3.39 21.45 9.53
C LEU A 85 -3.90 22.88 9.38
N GLU A 86 -4.76 23.15 8.40
CA GLU A 86 -5.28 24.50 8.16
C GLU A 86 -6.35 24.92 9.17
N ASN A 87 -7.34 24.06 9.46
CA ASN A 87 -8.51 24.46 10.23
C ASN A 87 -8.34 24.25 11.75
N ASP A 88 -7.71 23.14 12.16
CA ASP A 88 -7.58 22.81 13.58
C ASP A 88 -6.27 23.36 14.17
N TYR A 89 -5.20 23.38 13.37
CA TYR A 89 -3.87 23.84 13.83
C TYR A 89 -3.44 25.18 13.26
N HIS A 90 -4.26 25.81 12.42
CA HIS A 90 -4.07 27.16 11.86
C HIS A 90 -2.75 27.34 11.09
N ILE A 91 -2.26 26.28 10.44
CA ILE A 91 -1.11 26.36 9.54
C ILE A 91 -1.59 26.94 8.21
N ASN A 92 -1.06 28.08 7.83
CA ASN A 92 -1.46 28.78 6.61
C ASN A 92 -0.49 28.50 5.46
N ASN A 93 -0.97 28.69 4.22
CA ASN A 93 -0.15 28.60 2.99
C ASN A 93 0.43 27.22 2.70
N LEU A 94 -0.24 26.14 3.12
CA LEU A 94 0.14 24.78 2.78
C LEU A 94 0.06 24.56 1.27
N GLN A 95 1.16 24.08 0.68
CA GLN A 95 1.19 23.64 -0.71
C GLN A 95 0.85 22.15 -0.77
N LEU A 96 -0.29 21.81 -1.34
CA LEU A 96 -0.73 20.43 -1.58
C LEU A 96 -0.84 20.14 -3.06
N GLY A 97 -0.17 19.08 -3.51
CA GLY A 97 -0.29 18.55 -4.86
C GLY A 97 -0.79 17.11 -4.88
N PHE A 98 -1.21 16.65 -6.06
CA PHE A 98 -1.65 15.28 -6.30
C PHE A 98 -0.86 14.69 -7.46
N LEU A 99 -0.15 13.58 -7.20
CA LEU A 99 0.73 12.93 -8.15
C LEU A 99 0.11 11.63 -8.65
N ASP A 100 -0.10 11.52 -9.96
CA ASP A 100 -0.42 10.24 -10.58
C ASP A 100 0.88 9.52 -10.96
N ILE A 101 0.97 8.28 -10.50
CA ILE A 101 2.13 7.42 -10.73
C ILE A 101 1.87 6.31 -11.77
N THR A 102 0.71 6.32 -12.43
CA THR A 102 0.25 5.22 -13.29
C THR A 102 1.29 4.84 -14.34
N PHE A 103 1.87 5.81 -15.05
CA PHE A 103 2.85 5.57 -16.10
C PHE A 103 4.26 5.25 -15.58
N PHE A 104 4.53 5.50 -14.31
CA PHE A 104 5.83 5.26 -13.67
C PHE A 104 5.91 3.91 -12.95
N ARG A 105 4.80 3.19 -12.87
CA ARG A 105 4.74 1.88 -12.24
C ARG A 105 5.37 0.83 -13.15
N ASP A 106 6.15 -0.07 -12.57
CA ASP A 106 6.84 -1.18 -13.25
C ASP A 106 5.88 -2.28 -13.76
N ASP A 107 4.66 -2.34 -13.21
CA ASP A 107 3.60 -3.26 -13.63
C ASP A 107 2.65 -2.68 -14.71
N PHE A 108 2.81 -1.41 -15.09
CA PHE A 108 1.97 -0.73 -16.07
C PHE A 108 1.86 -1.49 -17.40
N ARG A 109 2.96 -2.10 -17.86
CA ARG A 109 3.02 -2.83 -19.15
C ARG A 109 2.65 -4.33 -19.03
N ARG A 110 2.43 -4.85 -17.83
CA ARG A 110 2.18 -6.29 -17.58
C ARG A 110 0.73 -6.60 -17.26
N GLY A 111 -0.13 -5.61 -17.07
CA GLY A 111 -1.53 -5.79 -16.69
C GLY A 111 -2.44 -5.92 -17.91
N GLU A 112 -3.36 -6.89 -17.88
CA GLU A 112 -4.45 -7.02 -18.86
C GLU A 112 -5.54 -5.95 -18.70
N LYS A 113 -5.51 -5.18 -17.60
CA LYS A 113 -6.45 -4.10 -17.32
C LYS A 113 -5.89 -2.78 -17.80
N THR A 114 -6.67 -2.08 -18.61
CA THR A 114 -6.40 -0.67 -18.93
C THR A 114 -6.44 0.13 -17.63
N LEU A 115 -5.29 0.64 -17.20
CA LEU A 115 -5.20 1.52 -16.06
C LEU A 115 -5.64 2.91 -16.51
N GLU A 116 -6.65 3.46 -15.85
CA GLU A 116 -7.06 4.85 -16.05
C GLU A 116 -6.09 5.77 -15.28
N ALA A 117 -5.38 6.62 -16.04
CA ALA A 117 -4.51 7.64 -15.46
C ALA A 117 -5.35 8.79 -14.89
N ASN A 118 -5.01 9.24 -13.70
CA ASN A 118 -5.56 10.46 -13.13
C ASN A 118 -4.75 11.67 -13.61
N LYS A 119 -5.28 12.86 -13.46
CA LYS A 119 -4.54 14.09 -13.78
C LYS A 119 -3.61 14.42 -12.61
N THR A 120 -2.30 14.50 -12.86
CA THR A 120 -1.37 15.11 -11.90
C THR A 120 -1.68 16.59 -11.74
N GLN A 121 -1.72 17.05 -10.49
CA GLN A 121 -2.04 18.43 -10.11
C GLN A 121 -0.96 18.89 -9.12
N ILE A 122 0.11 19.43 -9.64
CA ILE A 122 1.22 20.03 -8.88
C ILE A 122 1.50 21.38 -9.53
N ASP A 123 1.01 22.45 -8.91
CA ASP A 123 1.07 23.82 -9.44
C ASP A 123 2.25 24.62 -8.82
N PHE A 124 3.24 23.91 -8.26
CA PHE A 124 4.43 24.47 -7.64
C PHE A 124 5.68 23.66 -8.01
N LEU A 125 6.85 24.29 -7.89
CA LEU A 125 8.13 23.60 -8.03
C LEU A 125 8.52 22.95 -6.70
N VAL A 126 9.13 21.77 -6.80
CA VAL A 126 9.66 21.04 -5.63
C VAL A 126 11.18 21.28 -5.44
N GLU A 127 11.77 22.14 -6.28
CA GLU A 127 13.21 22.45 -6.21
C GLU A 127 13.58 22.96 -4.81
N ASP A 128 14.59 22.32 -4.22
CA ASP A 128 15.12 22.62 -2.88
C ASP A 128 14.11 22.55 -1.73
N LYS A 129 12.88 22.06 -1.96
CA LYS A 129 11.85 21.88 -0.93
C LYS A 129 11.91 20.50 -0.29
N LYS A 130 11.42 20.42 0.92
CA LYS A 130 11.06 19.14 1.56
C LYS A 130 9.73 18.67 0.99
N VAL A 131 9.67 17.44 0.53
CA VAL A 131 8.46 16.81 -0.01
C VAL A 131 7.99 15.73 0.95
N VAL A 132 6.76 15.83 1.42
CA VAL A 132 6.09 14.75 2.16
C VAL A 132 5.15 14.02 1.22
N PHE A 133 5.51 12.80 0.81
CA PHE A 133 4.58 11.91 0.11
C PHE A 133 3.55 11.35 1.07
N ILE A 134 2.30 11.32 0.64
CA ILE A 134 1.18 10.82 1.42
C ILE A 134 0.47 9.72 0.66
N ASP A 135 0.39 8.51 1.25
CA ASP A 135 -0.33 7.36 0.70
C ASP A 135 -1.13 6.65 1.80
N ASP A 136 -2.16 5.88 1.43
CA ASP A 136 -3.00 5.19 2.41
C ASP A 136 -2.33 3.92 2.96
N VAL A 137 -1.69 3.11 2.11
CA VAL A 137 -1.09 1.83 2.49
C VAL A 137 0.31 1.65 1.90
N LEU A 138 1.31 1.58 2.74
CA LEU A 138 2.63 1.14 2.33
C LEU A 138 2.70 -0.39 2.32
N PHE A 139 2.85 -0.98 1.14
CA PHE A 139 2.96 -2.42 0.93
C PHE A 139 4.37 -2.80 0.49
N THR A 140 4.60 -2.97 -0.80
CA THR A 140 5.90 -3.38 -1.35
C THR A 140 6.91 -2.25 -1.49
N GLY A 141 6.46 -1.00 -1.50
CA GLY A 141 7.25 0.20 -1.78
C GLY A 141 7.29 0.59 -3.26
N ARG A 142 6.73 -0.22 -4.18
CA ARG A 142 6.78 0.07 -5.63
C ARG A 142 6.08 1.37 -6.00
N SER A 143 4.93 1.69 -5.38
CA SER A 143 4.22 2.96 -5.61
C SER A 143 5.09 4.16 -5.21
N ILE A 144 5.79 4.05 -4.08
CA ILE A 144 6.67 5.12 -3.61
C ILE A 144 7.89 5.28 -4.54
N ASN A 145 8.47 4.18 -5.02
CA ASN A 145 9.55 4.24 -6.00
C ASN A 145 9.09 4.92 -7.31
N ALA A 146 7.89 4.63 -7.78
CA ALA A 146 7.29 5.31 -8.92
C ALA A 146 7.08 6.81 -8.65
N ALA A 147 6.62 7.17 -7.45
CA ALA A 147 6.45 8.57 -7.04
C ALA A 147 7.79 9.32 -6.97
N LEU A 148 8.85 8.69 -6.45
CA LEU A 148 10.21 9.26 -6.45
C LEU A 148 10.72 9.54 -7.86
N THR A 149 10.39 8.68 -8.82
CA THR A 149 10.74 8.89 -10.23
C THR A 149 9.92 10.03 -10.85
N ALA A 150 8.61 10.04 -10.58
CA ALA A 150 7.69 11.01 -11.17
C ALA A 150 7.92 12.43 -10.65
N VAL A 151 8.23 12.60 -9.37
CA VAL A 151 8.42 13.93 -8.76
C VAL A 151 9.61 14.70 -9.34
N GLN A 152 10.62 14.00 -9.85
CA GLN A 152 11.79 14.62 -10.49
C GLN A 152 11.43 15.50 -11.70
N SER A 153 10.26 15.29 -12.31
CA SER A 153 9.75 16.14 -13.38
C SER A 153 9.33 17.55 -12.91
N PHE A 154 9.19 17.74 -11.58
CA PHE A 154 8.77 19.00 -10.96
C PHE A 154 9.91 19.73 -10.24
N GLY A 155 11.13 19.21 -10.30
CA GLY A 155 12.32 19.73 -9.67
C GLY A 155 13.02 18.69 -8.80
N ARG A 156 14.12 19.11 -8.16
CA ARG A 156 14.91 18.27 -7.26
C ARG A 156 14.59 18.64 -5.80
N PRO A 157 13.83 17.81 -5.08
CA PRO A 157 13.59 18.07 -3.66
C PRO A 157 14.89 17.96 -2.84
N SER A 158 15.01 18.77 -1.79
CA SER A 158 16.12 18.67 -0.83
C SER A 158 16.00 17.42 0.05
N GLU A 159 14.78 17.04 0.38
CA GLU A 159 14.45 15.90 1.22
C GLU A 159 13.10 15.32 0.80
N VAL A 160 12.95 14.00 0.93
CA VAL A 160 11.67 13.32 0.68
C VAL A 160 11.34 12.45 1.87
N GLU A 161 10.19 12.71 2.46
CA GLU A 161 9.63 11.96 3.58
C GLU A 161 8.34 11.25 3.15
N LEU A 162 7.95 10.23 3.88
CA LEU A 162 6.78 9.40 3.59
C LEU A 162 5.83 9.32 4.77
N LEU A 163 4.57 9.72 4.54
CA LEU A 163 3.47 9.55 5.48
C LEU A 163 2.49 8.50 4.96
N VAL A 164 2.15 7.51 5.80
CA VAL A 164 1.15 6.49 5.47
C VAL A 164 0.18 6.24 6.62
N LEU A 165 -1.07 5.93 6.30
CA LEU A 165 -2.06 5.52 7.30
C LEU A 165 -1.74 4.12 7.82
N ILE A 166 -1.45 3.18 6.92
CA ILE A 166 -1.13 1.78 7.24
C ILE A 166 0.24 1.40 6.68
N ASP A 167 1.09 0.89 7.56
CA ASP A 167 2.36 0.28 7.21
C ASP A 167 2.25 -1.25 7.34
N ARG A 168 2.25 -1.98 6.21
CA ARG A 168 2.25 -3.46 6.22
C ARG A 168 3.68 -3.96 6.39
N ARG A 169 3.95 -4.66 7.50
CA ARG A 169 5.25 -5.32 7.70
C ARG A 169 5.39 -6.58 6.84
N PHE A 170 6.62 -7.04 6.71
CA PHE A 170 7.01 -8.31 6.06
C PHE A 170 6.73 -8.45 4.57
N SER A 171 6.24 -7.40 3.91
CA SER A 171 5.89 -7.45 2.49
C SER A 171 6.72 -6.49 1.62
N ARG A 172 7.82 -5.96 2.15
CA ARG A 172 8.67 -5.00 1.46
C ARG A 172 9.48 -5.66 0.35
N HIS A 173 9.42 -5.12 -0.86
CA HIS A 173 10.31 -5.48 -1.97
C HIS A 173 11.44 -4.47 -2.15
N LEU A 174 11.28 -3.25 -1.65
CA LEU A 174 12.24 -2.16 -1.73
C LEU A 174 12.55 -1.65 -0.32
N PRO A 175 13.75 -1.14 -0.05
CA PRO A 175 14.17 -0.66 1.27
C PRO A 175 13.55 0.71 1.60
N ILE A 176 12.22 0.79 1.59
CA ILE A 176 11.43 2.00 1.85
C ILE A 176 10.73 1.85 3.18
N GLN A 177 10.88 2.85 4.04
CA GLN A 177 10.20 2.95 5.34
C GLN A 177 9.46 4.29 5.42
N PRO A 178 8.34 4.36 6.14
CA PRO A 178 7.66 5.61 6.36
C PRO A 178 8.28 6.37 7.54
N ASP A 179 8.37 7.69 7.40
CA ASP A 179 8.75 8.61 8.47
C ASP A 179 7.58 8.82 9.43
N TYR A 180 6.38 8.93 8.87
CA TYR A 180 5.13 9.07 9.60
C TYR A 180 4.21 7.89 9.31
N ARG A 181 3.82 7.15 10.33
CA ARG A 181 2.93 5.99 10.19
C ARG A 181 1.76 6.04 11.15
N GLY A 182 0.57 5.77 10.62
CA GLY A 182 -0.63 5.66 11.43
C GLY A 182 -0.62 4.38 12.26
N ARG A 183 -0.74 3.24 11.62
CA ARG A 183 -0.71 1.92 12.27
C ARG A 183 0.13 0.94 11.48
N GLN A 184 0.91 0.15 12.21
CA GLN A 184 1.65 -0.96 11.64
C GLN A 184 0.81 -2.24 11.73
N VAL A 185 0.79 -3.01 10.64
CA VAL A 185 -0.02 -4.23 10.53
C VAL A 185 0.83 -5.37 10.03
N ASP A 186 0.75 -6.48 10.72
CA ASP A 186 1.34 -7.76 10.31
C ASP A 186 0.31 -8.50 9.45
N ALA A 187 0.35 -8.28 8.15
CA ALA A 187 -0.50 -8.97 7.18
C ALA A 187 0.31 -10.03 6.43
N ILE A 188 -0.25 -11.23 6.31
CA ILE A 188 0.33 -12.31 5.53
C ILE A 188 0.20 -12.00 4.02
N GLN A 189 0.94 -12.72 3.16
CA GLN A 189 1.02 -12.39 1.73
C GLN A 189 -0.35 -12.37 1.02
N ASP A 190 -1.27 -13.25 1.41
CA ASP A 190 -2.59 -13.38 0.78
C ASP A 190 -3.64 -12.42 1.34
N GLU A 191 -3.39 -11.81 2.49
CA GLU A 191 -4.29 -10.83 3.11
C GLU A 191 -4.11 -9.45 2.47
N LYS A 192 -5.23 -8.76 2.23
CA LYS A 192 -5.23 -7.40 1.70
C LYS A 192 -5.73 -6.41 2.74
N VAL A 193 -5.04 -5.28 2.85
CA VAL A 193 -5.53 -4.15 3.64
C VAL A 193 -6.34 -3.24 2.71
N LYS A 194 -7.60 -3.01 3.07
CA LYS A 194 -8.50 -2.09 2.38
C LYS A 194 -8.79 -0.90 3.28
N VAL A 195 -8.38 0.28 2.85
CA VAL A 195 -8.77 1.55 3.48
C VAL A 195 -10.06 2.02 2.81
N CYS A 196 -11.07 2.33 3.59
CA CYS A 196 -12.32 2.94 3.14
C CYS A 196 -12.35 4.41 3.59
N TRP A 197 -12.77 5.28 2.67
CA TRP A 197 -12.94 6.71 2.91
C TRP A 197 -14.39 7.10 2.70
N SER A 198 -14.97 7.88 3.61
CA SER A 198 -16.38 8.27 3.56
C SER A 198 -16.74 8.97 2.26
N GLU A 199 -15.82 9.70 1.65
CA GLU A 199 -16.03 10.41 0.38
C GLU A 199 -16.22 9.46 -0.83
N LYS A 200 -15.71 8.24 -0.74
CA LYS A 200 -15.77 7.26 -1.83
C LYS A 200 -16.56 6.00 -1.47
N ASP A 201 -16.34 5.51 -0.25
CA ASP A 201 -16.82 4.20 0.18
C ASP A 201 -18.01 4.32 1.16
N GLY A 202 -18.38 5.57 1.58
CA GLY A 202 -19.50 5.86 2.47
C GLY A 202 -19.18 5.71 3.97
N GLU A 203 -18.00 5.24 4.31
CA GLU A 203 -17.52 5.05 5.68
C GLU A 203 -16.01 5.25 5.79
N ASP A 204 -15.55 5.58 7.00
CA ASP A 204 -14.14 5.59 7.34
C ASP A 204 -13.80 4.34 8.13
N ALA A 205 -13.05 3.44 7.52
CA ALA A 205 -12.62 2.21 8.18
C ALA A 205 -11.38 1.62 7.49
N VAL A 206 -10.69 0.74 8.19
CA VAL A 206 -9.62 -0.08 7.61
C VAL A 206 -9.91 -1.53 7.89
N TYR A 207 -9.89 -2.34 6.85
CA TYR A 207 -10.18 -3.76 6.90
C TYR A 207 -9.00 -4.63 6.47
N LEU A 208 -8.88 -5.80 7.06
CA LEU A 208 -8.11 -6.92 6.56
C LEU A 208 -9.06 -7.89 5.86
N ILE A 209 -8.80 -8.22 4.60
CA ILE A 209 -9.62 -9.07 3.74
C ILE A 209 -8.79 -10.15 3.05
#